data_3a2dd3a78770fe4ac99a788780bea7d7
#
_entry.id   3a2dd3a78770fe4ac99a788780bea7d7
#
_cell.length_a   1.000
_cell.length_b   1.000
_cell.length_c   1.000
_cell.angle_alpha   90.00
_cell.angle_beta   90.00
_cell.angle_gamma   90.00
#
_symmetry.space_group_name_H-M   'P 1'
#
loop_
_entity.id
_entity.type
_entity.pdbx_description
1 polymer ?
#
loop_
_entity_poly.entity_id
_entity_poly.type
_entity_poly.pdbx_seq_one_letter_code
_entity_poly.pdbx_strand_id
1 'polypeptide(L)'
;MRNAALATALSFALVGCVSTRIHGTPPSAAPAPTTTPAAQDAPPADDMLNATVWYQTALERDLVYRTVYRAAAQRLPAALADKTWDALPKEDRTGSVKGLKPAIIVDVDETVLDNAPSTVRQIRDGADFDNKEWGVWVSERKAKPLAGALEFLGDAAKQGVTVFYVTNRDVEQTADTVANLRSAGFPVASDEQVLARGTALGGCAQNKEKSCRRQWVGRTHRVLMQFGDQVGDFVRIAENTPDGRRKVMAPYMDWVGERWFALPNPLYGSWEAALYGKDDKTPAQRRTAKEAALDDAK
;
A
#
# COMPACT_ATOMS: atom_id res chain seq x y z
N MET A 1 50.04 -15.86 -41.15
CA MET A 1 51.44 -15.70 -40.71
C MET A 1 51.50 -16.05 -39.26
N ARG A 2 52.04 -17.22 -39.04
CA ARG A 2 53.09 -17.70 -38.15
C ARG A 2 52.78 -17.57 -36.67
N ASN A 3 52.37 -18.66 -36.07
CA ASN A 3 53.12 -19.66 -35.29
C ASN A 3 54.07 -19.11 -34.22
N ALA A 4 53.85 -19.52 -32.97
CA ALA A 4 54.88 -20.17 -32.17
C ALA A 4 54.23 -20.81 -30.90
N ALA A 5 54.35 -22.12 -30.86
CA ALA A 5 54.16 -22.97 -29.69
C ALA A 5 55.48 -23.01 -28.91
N LEU A 6 55.43 -23.11 -27.59
CA LEU A 6 56.57 -23.55 -26.80
C LEU A 6 56.12 -24.59 -25.79
N ALA A 7 56.57 -25.83 -26.01
CA ALA A 7 56.50 -26.95 -25.09
C ALA A 7 57.70 -26.90 -24.17
N THR A 8 57.55 -27.25 -22.90
CA THR A 8 58.71 -27.58 -22.03
C THR A 8 58.37 -28.81 -21.17
N ALA A 9 59.35 -29.68 -21.13
CA ALA A 9 59.29 -31.06 -20.81
C ALA A 9 59.25 -31.43 -19.32
N LEU A 10 58.70 -32.60 -19.07
CA LEU A 10 58.70 -33.39 -17.83
C LEU A 10 60.13 -33.81 -17.43
N SER A 11 60.44 -33.78 -16.12
CA SER A 11 61.48 -34.56 -15.51
C SER A 11 60.93 -35.32 -14.31
N PHE A 12 60.96 -36.67 -14.45
CA PHE A 12 60.70 -37.64 -13.37
C PHE A 12 61.95 -37.79 -12.51
N ALA A 13 61.83 -37.73 -11.20
CA ALA A 13 62.78 -38.19 -10.25
C ALA A 13 62.12 -39.21 -9.30
N LEU A 14 62.50 -40.49 -9.47
CA LEU A 14 62.23 -41.59 -8.54
C LEU A 14 63.13 -41.42 -7.31
N VAL A 15 62.61 -41.41 -6.12
CA VAL A 15 63.36 -41.66 -4.89
C VAL A 15 62.59 -42.65 -4.03
N GLY A 16 63.38 -43.70 -3.61
CA GLY A 16 62.89 -44.94 -3.04
C GLY A 16 62.29 -44.84 -1.62
N CYS A 17 61.53 -45.87 -1.32
CA CYS A 17 60.96 -46.22 -0.04
C CYS A 17 61.95 -46.52 1.03
N VAL A 18 61.91 -45.85 2.17
CA VAL A 18 62.42 -46.35 3.46
C VAL A 18 61.24 -46.44 4.44
N SER A 19 60.86 -47.67 4.79
CA SER A 19 59.85 -47.97 5.78
C SER A 19 60.44 -47.88 7.19
N THR A 20 60.09 -46.81 7.94
CA THR A 20 60.27 -46.79 9.39
C THR A 20 58.89 -46.86 10.07
N ARG A 21 58.66 -48.00 10.77
CA ARG A 21 57.49 -48.13 11.64
C ARG A 21 57.65 -47.20 12.82
N ILE A 22 56.84 -46.17 12.86
CA ILE A 22 56.64 -45.33 14.06
C ILE A 22 55.31 -45.76 14.67
N HIS A 23 55.33 -46.18 15.93
CA HIS A 23 54.16 -46.42 16.74
C HIS A 23 53.50 -45.03 16.99
N GLY A 24 52.47 -44.70 16.21
CA GLY A 24 51.67 -43.51 16.40
C GLY A 24 50.53 -43.82 17.33
N THR A 25 50.40 -43.06 18.38
CA THR A 25 49.19 -42.90 19.21
C THR A 25 47.99 -42.59 18.31
N PRO A 26 46.80 -43.12 18.59
CA PRO A 26 45.63 -42.83 17.77
C PRO A 26 45.33 -41.32 17.82
N PRO A 27 44.93 -40.70 16.69
CA PRO A 27 44.60 -39.30 16.65
C PRO A 27 43.40 -39.03 17.63
N SER A 28 43.58 -38.08 18.51
CA SER A 28 42.50 -37.52 19.32
C SER A 28 41.35 -37.16 18.39
N ALA A 29 40.14 -37.63 18.71
CA ALA A 29 38.93 -37.26 17.96
C ALA A 29 38.80 -35.74 17.91
N ALA A 30 38.67 -35.20 16.70
CA ALA A 30 38.36 -33.79 16.52
C ALA A 30 37.11 -33.43 17.35
N PRO A 31 37.13 -32.31 18.05
CA PRO A 31 35.93 -31.87 18.80
C PRO A 31 34.75 -31.76 17.80
N ALA A 32 33.64 -32.36 18.18
CA ALA A 32 32.39 -32.21 17.43
C ALA A 32 32.13 -30.72 17.17
N PRO A 33 31.61 -30.33 16.00
CA PRO A 33 31.27 -28.95 15.76
C PRO A 33 30.33 -28.49 16.87
N THR A 34 30.76 -27.53 17.64
CA THR A 34 29.93 -26.80 18.61
C THR A 34 28.83 -26.18 17.79
N THR A 35 27.63 -26.74 17.85
CA THR A 35 26.41 -26.05 17.36
C THR A 35 26.31 -24.78 18.19
N THR A 36 26.65 -23.65 17.58
CA THR A 36 26.34 -22.35 18.11
C THR A 36 24.85 -22.37 18.43
N PRO A 37 24.41 -22.04 19.67
CA PRO A 37 23.00 -21.95 19.96
C PRO A 37 22.41 -20.98 18.94
N ALA A 38 21.46 -21.43 18.13
CA ALA A 38 20.69 -20.56 17.27
C ALA A 38 20.12 -19.46 18.17
N ALA A 39 20.26 -18.21 17.74
CA ALA A 39 19.93 -17.04 18.48
C ALA A 39 18.53 -17.13 19.11
N GLN A 40 18.46 -17.55 20.36
CA GLN A 40 17.22 -17.59 21.16
C GLN A 40 16.77 -16.18 21.58
N ASP A 41 17.60 -15.15 21.31
CA ASP A 41 17.38 -13.75 21.71
C ASP A 41 17.05 -12.82 20.54
N ALA A 42 16.86 -13.32 19.32
CA ALA A 42 16.39 -12.47 18.23
C ALA A 42 14.89 -12.16 18.48
N PRO A 43 14.50 -10.88 18.47
CA PRO A 43 13.08 -10.54 18.56
C PRO A 43 12.31 -11.25 17.44
N PRO A 44 11.06 -11.65 17.69
CA PRO A 44 10.24 -12.28 16.65
C PRO A 44 10.20 -11.38 15.41
N ALA A 45 10.20 -11.98 14.22
CA ALA A 45 10.16 -11.24 12.97
C ALA A 45 8.90 -10.34 12.97
N ASP A 46 9.10 -9.04 12.74
CA ASP A 46 8.01 -8.11 12.56
C ASP A 46 7.46 -8.26 11.15
N ASP A 47 6.20 -8.68 11.04
CA ASP A 47 5.54 -8.92 9.75
C ASP A 47 5.42 -7.64 8.89
N MET A 48 5.50 -6.46 9.52
CA MET A 48 5.42 -5.16 8.84
C MET A 48 6.77 -4.62 8.39
N LEU A 49 7.89 -5.14 8.93
CA LEU A 49 9.21 -4.55 8.71
C LEU A 49 9.60 -4.51 7.23
N ASN A 50 9.52 -5.63 6.51
CA ASN A 50 9.90 -5.67 5.09
C ASN A 50 8.99 -4.80 4.23
N ALA A 51 7.68 -4.83 4.49
CA ALA A 51 6.71 -3.97 3.80
C ALA A 51 7.02 -2.49 4.01
N THR A 52 7.33 -2.10 5.26
CA THR A 52 7.65 -0.70 5.62
C THR A 52 8.99 -0.26 5.04
N VAL A 53 10.02 -1.10 5.08
CA VAL A 53 11.33 -0.81 4.45
C VAL A 53 11.15 -0.60 2.96
N TRP A 54 10.45 -1.51 2.26
CA TRP A 54 10.15 -1.33 0.84
C TRP A 54 9.38 -0.04 0.58
N TYR A 55 8.33 0.22 1.36
CA TYR A 55 7.48 1.39 1.17
C TYR A 55 8.23 2.71 1.38
N GLN A 56 9.19 2.77 2.30
CA GLN A 56 9.95 4.00 2.59
C GLN A 56 11.21 4.17 1.74
N THR A 57 11.82 3.09 1.24
CA THR A 57 13.16 3.14 0.65
C THR A 57 13.23 2.73 -0.81
N ALA A 58 12.25 1.97 -1.32
CA ALA A 58 12.26 1.52 -2.69
C ALA A 58 11.83 2.64 -3.65
N LEU A 59 12.67 2.94 -4.62
CA LEU A 59 12.33 3.86 -5.71
C LEU A 59 11.12 3.35 -6.51
N GLU A 60 10.96 2.05 -6.59
CA GLU A 60 9.86 1.38 -7.28
C GLU A 60 8.49 1.83 -6.77
N ARG A 61 8.34 2.10 -5.46
CA ARG A 61 7.13 2.70 -4.91
C ARG A 61 6.79 4.01 -5.64
N ASP A 62 7.73 4.94 -5.67
CA ASP A 62 7.51 6.25 -6.28
C ASP A 62 7.25 6.14 -7.79
N LEU A 63 7.92 5.20 -8.46
CA LEU A 63 7.68 4.94 -9.89
C LEU A 63 6.26 4.42 -10.15
N VAL A 64 5.74 3.52 -9.30
CA VAL A 64 4.36 3.03 -9.41
C VAL A 64 3.37 4.18 -9.17
N TYR A 65 3.53 4.96 -8.10
CA TYR A 65 2.67 6.12 -7.83
C TYR A 65 2.65 7.11 -9.01
N ARG A 66 3.82 7.51 -9.53
CA ARG A 66 3.93 8.39 -10.70
C ARG A 66 3.28 7.80 -11.95
N THR A 67 3.42 6.49 -12.16
CA THR A 67 2.79 5.81 -13.30
C THR A 67 1.28 5.90 -13.22
N VAL A 68 0.70 5.63 -12.04
CA VAL A 68 -0.75 5.69 -11.80
C VAL A 68 -1.29 7.12 -12.01
N TYR A 69 -0.67 8.14 -11.38
CA TYR A 69 -1.12 9.52 -11.54
C TYR A 69 -0.90 10.06 -12.96
N ARG A 70 0.15 9.63 -13.65
CA ARG A 70 0.38 9.98 -15.06
C ARG A 70 -0.68 9.35 -15.99
N ALA A 71 -1.04 8.08 -15.75
CA ALA A 71 -2.13 7.44 -16.49
C ALA A 71 -3.45 8.20 -16.31
N ALA A 72 -3.76 8.59 -15.07
CA ALA A 72 -4.93 9.41 -14.77
C ALA A 72 -4.90 10.77 -15.50
N ALA A 73 -3.75 11.45 -15.50
CA ALA A 73 -3.58 12.72 -16.22
C ALA A 73 -3.85 12.58 -17.72
N GLN A 74 -3.45 11.46 -18.33
CA GLN A 74 -3.71 11.17 -19.74
C GLN A 74 -5.20 10.90 -20.04
N ARG A 75 -5.95 10.37 -19.06
CA ARG A 75 -7.39 10.08 -19.18
C ARG A 75 -8.29 11.29 -18.89
N LEU A 76 -7.81 12.26 -18.10
CA LEU A 76 -8.61 13.37 -17.63
C LEU A 76 -9.27 14.18 -18.76
N PRO A 77 -8.60 14.53 -19.90
CA PRO A 77 -9.24 15.25 -20.99
C PRO A 77 -10.44 14.51 -21.58
N ALA A 78 -10.34 13.21 -21.80
CA ALA A 78 -11.44 12.38 -22.31
C ALA A 78 -12.60 12.34 -21.31
N ALA A 79 -12.31 12.14 -20.03
CA ALA A 79 -13.31 12.12 -18.95
C ALA A 79 -14.02 13.49 -18.80
N LEU A 80 -13.32 14.60 -19.04
CA LEU A 80 -13.92 15.95 -19.04
C LEU A 80 -14.83 16.17 -20.25
N ALA A 81 -14.40 15.71 -21.43
CA ALA A 81 -15.13 15.89 -22.69
C ALA A 81 -16.43 15.07 -22.75
N ASP A 82 -16.40 13.82 -22.31
CA ASP A 82 -17.59 12.95 -22.27
C ASP A 82 -18.51 13.34 -21.11
N LYS A 83 -19.65 13.97 -21.45
CA LYS A 83 -20.63 14.42 -20.45
C LYS A 83 -21.44 13.29 -19.79
N THR A 84 -21.31 12.08 -20.28
CA THR A 84 -21.92 10.86 -19.72
C THR A 84 -20.94 10.06 -18.85
N TRP A 85 -19.65 10.42 -18.88
CA TRP A 85 -18.63 9.78 -18.07
C TRP A 85 -18.93 9.86 -16.58
N ASP A 86 -18.89 8.72 -15.90
CA ASP A 86 -19.01 8.65 -14.45
C ASP A 86 -18.18 7.49 -13.89
N ALA A 87 -17.47 7.75 -12.81
CA ALA A 87 -16.62 6.77 -12.12
C ALA A 87 -17.27 6.22 -10.85
N LEU A 88 -18.47 6.64 -10.48
CA LEU A 88 -19.20 6.02 -9.38
C LEU A 88 -19.72 4.64 -9.78
N PRO A 89 -19.57 3.61 -8.93
CA PRO A 89 -20.24 2.34 -9.17
C PRO A 89 -21.75 2.55 -9.23
N LYS A 90 -22.45 1.64 -9.93
CA LYS A 90 -23.89 1.77 -10.16
C LYS A 90 -24.69 1.92 -8.86
N GLU A 91 -24.24 1.23 -7.81
CA GLU A 91 -24.86 1.23 -6.49
C GLU A 91 -24.75 2.60 -5.77
N ASP A 92 -23.74 3.38 -6.14
CA ASP A 92 -23.50 4.70 -5.54
C ASP A 92 -24.11 5.85 -6.37
N ARG A 93 -24.43 5.63 -7.65
CA ARG A 93 -25.05 6.65 -8.50
C ARG A 93 -26.56 6.65 -8.35
N THR A 94 -27.11 7.70 -7.73
CA THR A 94 -28.54 7.83 -7.45
C THR A 94 -29.30 8.74 -8.42
N GLY A 95 -28.67 9.25 -9.47
CA GLY A 95 -29.32 10.18 -10.41
C GLY A 95 -28.54 10.41 -11.67
N SER A 96 -29.06 11.27 -12.55
CA SER A 96 -28.40 11.65 -13.80
C SER A 96 -27.14 12.45 -13.55
N VAL A 97 -26.10 12.19 -14.33
CA VAL A 97 -24.85 12.99 -14.33
C VAL A 97 -24.95 14.27 -15.16
N LYS A 98 -26.05 14.45 -15.90
CA LYS A 98 -26.24 15.58 -16.83
C LYS A 98 -26.24 16.92 -16.10
N GLY A 99 -25.35 17.81 -16.50
CA GLY A 99 -25.25 19.16 -15.93
C GLY A 99 -24.49 19.25 -14.61
N LEU A 100 -24.05 18.12 -14.03
CA LEU A 100 -23.27 18.12 -12.81
C LEU A 100 -21.84 18.63 -13.06
N LYS A 101 -21.27 19.30 -12.06
CA LYS A 101 -19.87 19.76 -12.07
C LYS A 101 -18.91 18.56 -12.00
N PRO A 102 -17.74 18.64 -12.66
CA PRO A 102 -16.78 17.55 -12.59
C PRO A 102 -16.10 17.48 -11.21
N ALA A 103 -15.88 16.25 -10.72
CA ALA A 103 -15.13 16.01 -9.50
C ALA A 103 -14.23 14.77 -9.62
N ILE A 104 -13.23 14.72 -8.76
CA ILE A 104 -12.41 13.53 -8.47
C ILE A 104 -12.63 13.19 -7.00
N ILE A 105 -12.73 11.89 -6.69
CA ILE A 105 -12.71 11.38 -5.33
C ILE A 105 -11.35 10.73 -5.10
N VAL A 106 -10.68 11.11 -4.00
CA VAL A 106 -9.42 10.49 -3.58
C VAL A 106 -9.51 10.07 -2.11
N ASP A 107 -8.93 8.94 -1.76
CA ASP A 107 -8.60 8.65 -0.37
C ASP A 107 -7.41 9.52 0.08
N VAL A 108 -7.11 9.53 1.38
CA VAL A 108 -6.03 10.35 1.95
C VAL A 108 -4.80 9.50 2.23
N ASP A 109 -4.96 8.48 3.07
CA ASP A 109 -3.85 7.73 3.66
C ASP A 109 -3.31 6.71 2.65
N GLU A 110 -2.02 6.72 2.41
CA GLU A 110 -1.32 5.90 1.38
C GLU A 110 -1.89 6.08 -0.04
N THR A 111 -2.68 7.13 -0.21
CA THR A 111 -3.17 7.57 -1.53
C THR A 111 -2.58 8.91 -1.91
N VAL A 112 -2.77 9.97 -1.13
CA VAL A 112 -2.19 11.29 -1.37
C VAL A 112 -1.15 11.67 -0.31
N LEU A 113 -1.28 11.19 0.92
CA LEU A 113 -0.36 11.43 2.03
C LEU A 113 0.34 10.14 2.47
N ASP A 114 1.65 10.23 2.73
CA ASP A 114 2.53 9.16 3.23
C ASP A 114 2.48 9.11 4.76
N ASN A 115 1.89 8.05 5.32
CA ASN A 115 1.82 7.80 6.76
C ASN A 115 2.77 6.68 7.23
N ALA A 116 3.64 6.17 6.38
CA ALA A 116 4.63 5.17 6.76
C ALA A 116 5.48 5.56 8.00
N PRO A 117 5.77 6.86 8.29
CA PRO A 117 6.43 7.22 9.54
C PRO A 117 5.66 6.82 10.80
N SER A 118 4.32 6.77 10.77
CA SER A 118 3.51 6.25 11.89
C SER A 118 3.74 4.74 12.08
N THR A 119 3.78 3.98 10.97
CA THR A 119 4.09 2.55 11.00
C THR A 119 5.50 2.27 11.55
N VAL A 120 6.49 3.11 11.20
CA VAL A 120 7.85 2.99 11.76
C VAL A 120 7.85 3.16 13.28
N ARG A 121 7.03 4.07 13.83
CA ARG A 121 6.89 4.22 15.29
C ARG A 121 6.35 2.92 15.91
N GLN A 122 5.28 2.35 15.35
CA GLN A 122 4.71 1.09 15.82
C GLN A 122 5.76 -0.04 15.84
N ILE A 123 6.53 -0.22 14.75
CA ILE A 123 7.59 -1.23 14.67
C ILE A 123 8.65 -1.00 15.75
N ARG A 124 9.10 0.24 15.95
CA ARG A 124 10.14 0.56 16.95
C ARG A 124 9.67 0.35 18.38
N ASP A 125 8.40 0.60 18.63
CA ASP A 125 7.79 0.47 19.95
C ASP A 125 7.31 -0.98 20.20
N GLY A 126 7.40 -1.87 19.20
CA GLY A 126 6.90 -3.24 19.24
C GLY A 126 5.38 -3.30 19.50
N ALA A 127 4.65 -2.31 19.00
CA ALA A 127 3.24 -2.11 19.27
C ALA A 127 2.37 -2.39 18.04
N ASP A 128 1.17 -2.91 18.28
CA ASP A 128 0.10 -2.94 17.28
C ASP A 128 -0.46 -1.52 17.03
N PHE A 129 -1.32 -1.38 16.00
CA PHE A 129 -2.02 -0.14 15.72
C PHE A 129 -2.86 0.32 16.92
N ASP A 130 -2.68 1.56 17.31
CA ASP A 130 -3.46 2.24 18.35
C ASP A 130 -4.08 3.55 17.85
N ASN A 131 -5.38 3.75 18.09
CA ASN A 131 -6.10 4.93 17.62
C ASN A 131 -5.61 6.24 18.26
N LYS A 132 -5.12 6.21 19.51
CA LYS A 132 -4.61 7.39 20.19
C LYS A 132 -3.29 7.82 19.58
N GLU A 133 -2.36 6.89 19.38
CA GLU A 133 -1.06 7.15 18.74
C GLU A 133 -1.24 7.59 17.27
N TRP A 134 -2.21 7.00 16.58
CA TRP A 134 -2.63 7.49 15.27
C TRP A 134 -3.13 8.94 15.33
N GLY A 135 -3.94 9.28 16.30
CA GLY A 135 -4.42 10.66 16.52
C GLY A 135 -3.28 11.64 16.76
N VAL A 136 -2.25 11.23 17.54
CA VAL A 136 -1.03 12.02 17.74
C VAL A 136 -0.32 12.26 16.40
N TRP A 137 -0.10 11.22 15.59
CA TRP A 137 0.50 11.36 14.27
C TRP A 137 -0.27 12.33 13.37
N VAL A 138 -1.59 12.20 13.29
CA VAL A 138 -2.43 13.09 12.47
C VAL A 138 -2.32 14.54 12.92
N SER A 139 -2.32 14.78 14.24
CA SER A 139 -2.22 16.13 14.82
C SER A 139 -0.87 16.81 14.56
N GLU A 140 0.19 16.05 14.28
CA GLU A 140 1.48 16.60 13.90
C GLU A 140 1.47 17.24 12.49
N ARG A 141 0.53 16.88 11.62
CA ARG A 141 0.35 17.43 10.26
C ARG A 141 1.62 17.31 9.40
N LYS A 142 2.40 16.22 9.57
CA LYS A 142 3.72 16.02 8.94
C LYS A 142 3.72 15.05 7.77
N ALA A 143 2.58 14.44 7.46
CA ALA A 143 2.48 13.52 6.34
C ALA A 143 2.80 14.24 5.02
N LYS A 144 3.70 13.67 4.23
CA LYS A 144 4.19 14.26 2.97
C LYS A 144 3.34 13.81 1.79
N PRO A 145 3.30 14.59 0.69
CA PRO A 145 2.67 14.15 -0.55
C PRO A 145 3.33 12.89 -1.11
N LEU A 146 2.51 11.97 -1.58
CA LEU A 146 2.95 10.83 -2.38
C LEU A 146 3.24 11.26 -3.82
N ALA A 147 4.16 10.54 -4.46
CA ALA A 147 4.75 10.94 -5.74
C ALA A 147 3.69 11.05 -6.86
N GLY A 148 3.60 12.21 -7.51
CA GLY A 148 2.66 12.50 -8.60
C GLY A 148 1.27 12.95 -8.17
N ALA A 149 0.89 12.76 -6.90
CA ALA A 149 -0.43 13.13 -6.40
C ALA A 149 -0.69 14.65 -6.45
N LEU A 150 0.30 15.41 -5.94
CA LEU A 150 0.18 16.87 -5.86
C LEU A 150 0.07 17.52 -7.24
N GLU A 151 0.93 17.11 -8.17
CA GLU A 151 0.95 17.62 -9.53
C GLU A 151 -0.37 17.33 -10.24
N PHE A 152 -0.83 16.07 -10.20
CA PHE A 152 -2.06 15.65 -10.86
C PHE A 152 -3.30 16.38 -10.32
N LEU A 153 -3.48 16.38 -9.00
CA LEU A 153 -4.67 16.98 -8.38
C LEU A 153 -4.66 18.51 -8.50
N GLY A 154 -3.48 19.14 -8.43
CA GLY A 154 -3.33 20.57 -8.67
C GLY A 154 -3.69 20.96 -10.11
N ASP A 155 -3.28 20.17 -11.09
CA ASP A 155 -3.60 20.42 -12.51
C ASP A 155 -5.06 20.11 -12.84
N ALA A 156 -5.67 19.11 -12.20
CA ALA A 156 -7.10 18.84 -12.31
C ALA A 156 -7.93 20.01 -11.75
N ALA A 157 -7.54 20.53 -10.57
CA ALA A 157 -8.21 21.67 -9.96
C ALA A 157 -8.15 22.94 -10.83
N LYS A 158 -6.99 23.23 -11.47
CA LYS A 158 -6.84 24.33 -12.43
C LYS A 158 -7.78 24.21 -13.64
N GLN A 159 -8.17 22.97 -14.00
CA GLN A 159 -9.14 22.68 -15.07
C GLN A 159 -10.60 22.70 -14.57
N GLY A 160 -10.86 23.18 -13.36
CA GLY A 160 -12.20 23.31 -12.78
C GLY A 160 -12.77 22.01 -12.20
N VAL A 161 -11.92 21.01 -11.94
CA VAL A 161 -12.35 19.77 -11.29
C VAL A 161 -12.28 19.93 -9.77
N THR A 162 -13.39 19.64 -9.08
CA THR A 162 -13.42 19.64 -7.61
C THR A 162 -12.79 18.35 -7.08
N VAL A 163 -11.85 18.45 -6.12
CA VAL A 163 -11.25 17.29 -5.47
C VAL A 163 -11.94 17.05 -4.12
N PHE A 164 -12.50 15.87 -3.93
CA PHE A 164 -13.04 15.41 -2.66
C PHE A 164 -12.13 14.36 -2.03
N TYR A 165 -11.79 14.55 -0.78
CA TYR A 165 -10.95 13.66 0.03
C TYR A 165 -11.87 12.81 0.91
N VAL A 166 -12.07 11.55 0.56
CA VAL A 166 -12.96 10.62 1.27
C VAL A 166 -12.12 9.66 2.11
N THR A 167 -11.94 9.96 3.38
CA THR A 167 -11.00 9.25 4.26
C THR A 167 -11.68 8.53 5.42
N ASN A 168 -11.05 7.49 5.94
CA ASN A 168 -11.46 6.82 7.17
C ASN A 168 -10.81 7.40 8.44
N ARG A 169 -10.09 8.52 8.35
CA ARG A 169 -9.80 9.35 9.52
C ARG A 169 -11.10 9.77 10.18
N ASP A 170 -11.11 9.90 11.50
CA ASP A 170 -12.29 10.31 12.23
C ASP A 170 -12.64 11.80 12.00
N VAL A 171 -13.90 12.13 12.16
CA VAL A 171 -14.39 13.51 11.96
C VAL A 171 -13.69 14.52 12.87
N GLU A 172 -13.29 14.11 14.06
CA GLU A 172 -12.51 14.92 15.01
C GLU A 172 -11.12 15.29 14.46
N GLN A 173 -10.59 14.51 13.51
CA GLN A 173 -9.30 14.71 12.86
C GLN A 173 -9.41 15.55 11.58
N THR A 174 -10.62 16.02 11.22
CA THR A 174 -10.85 16.74 9.95
C THR A 174 -10.02 18.02 9.87
N ALA A 175 -9.97 18.82 10.93
CA ALA A 175 -9.23 20.08 10.94
C ALA A 175 -7.72 19.86 10.71
N ASP A 176 -7.13 18.86 11.36
CA ASP A 176 -5.71 18.49 11.18
C ASP A 176 -5.43 17.94 9.79
N THR A 177 -6.36 17.14 9.25
CA THR A 177 -6.28 16.60 7.90
C THR A 177 -6.30 17.71 6.85
N VAL A 178 -7.24 18.65 6.95
CA VAL A 178 -7.35 19.84 6.09
C VAL A 178 -6.07 20.67 6.16
N ALA A 179 -5.59 20.93 7.38
CA ALA A 179 -4.36 21.70 7.59
C ALA A 179 -3.14 21.02 6.95
N ASN A 180 -2.99 19.70 7.09
CA ASN A 180 -1.91 18.95 6.47
C ASN A 180 -2.01 18.96 4.93
N LEU A 181 -3.21 18.72 4.37
CA LEU A 181 -3.41 18.76 2.92
C LEU A 181 -3.07 20.13 2.34
N ARG A 182 -3.54 21.20 2.95
CA ARG A 182 -3.26 22.59 2.52
C ARG A 182 -1.77 22.94 2.64
N SER A 183 -1.14 22.60 3.77
CA SER A 183 0.30 22.87 3.96
C SER A 183 1.18 22.09 3.00
N ALA A 184 0.73 20.91 2.58
CA ALA A 184 1.38 20.10 1.56
C ALA A 184 1.12 20.60 0.13
N GLY A 185 0.21 21.57 -0.07
CA GLY A 185 -0.11 22.19 -1.35
C GLY A 185 -1.27 21.56 -2.12
N PHE A 186 -2.01 20.65 -1.53
CA PHE A 186 -3.19 20.04 -2.18
C PHE A 186 -4.35 21.03 -2.32
N PRO A 187 -5.17 20.88 -3.39
CA PRO A 187 -6.30 21.78 -3.65
C PRO A 187 -7.48 21.47 -2.69
N VAL A 188 -7.57 22.20 -1.59
CA VAL A 188 -8.68 22.17 -0.63
C VAL A 188 -9.26 23.59 -0.51
N ALA A 189 -10.24 23.90 -1.35
CA ALA A 189 -10.90 25.23 -1.36
C ALA A 189 -11.88 25.41 -0.21
N SER A 190 -12.51 24.32 0.23
CA SER A 190 -13.43 24.30 1.38
C SER A 190 -13.17 23.05 2.22
N ASP A 191 -13.33 23.14 3.54
CA ASP A 191 -13.22 22.02 4.46
C ASP A 191 -14.25 20.92 4.16
N GLU A 192 -15.38 21.27 3.55
CA GLU A 192 -16.43 20.35 3.10
C GLU A 192 -15.96 19.36 2.00
N GLN A 193 -14.80 19.62 1.39
CA GLN A 193 -14.19 18.67 0.46
C GLN A 193 -13.52 17.49 1.17
N VAL A 194 -13.33 17.55 2.49
CA VAL A 194 -12.78 16.46 3.30
C VAL A 194 -13.90 15.73 4.02
N LEU A 195 -14.23 14.54 3.55
CA LEU A 195 -15.31 13.71 4.04
C LEU A 195 -14.72 12.58 4.90
N ALA A 196 -14.55 12.88 6.17
CA ALA A 196 -14.03 11.95 7.17
C ALA A 196 -15.10 10.93 7.63
N ARG A 197 -14.68 9.88 8.31
CA ARG A 197 -15.60 8.96 9.00
C ARG A 197 -16.34 9.72 10.09
N GLY A 198 -17.66 9.66 10.10
CA GLY A 198 -18.48 10.39 11.07
C GLY A 198 -18.94 11.77 10.59
N THR A 199 -18.49 12.26 9.43
CA THR A 199 -19.01 13.50 8.86
C THR A 199 -20.54 13.45 8.78
N ALA A 200 -21.21 14.47 9.29
CA ALA A 200 -22.67 14.57 9.34
C ALA A 200 -23.28 14.78 7.95
N LEU A 201 -23.38 13.71 7.19
CA LEU A 201 -24.07 13.67 5.90
C LEU A 201 -25.41 12.98 6.10
N GLY A 202 -26.51 13.67 5.85
CA GLY A 202 -27.86 13.15 6.11
C GLY A 202 -28.07 11.74 5.55
N GLY A 203 -28.36 10.78 6.45
CA GLY A 203 -28.59 9.38 6.12
C GLY A 203 -27.33 8.49 6.01
N CYS A 204 -26.12 9.02 6.21
CA CYS A 204 -24.91 8.22 6.20
C CYS A 204 -24.63 7.56 7.55
N ALA A 205 -24.37 6.25 7.54
CA ALA A 205 -23.86 5.57 8.72
C ALA A 205 -22.43 6.04 9.04
N GLN A 206 -22.16 6.22 10.33
CA GLN A 206 -20.82 6.62 10.82
C GLN A 206 -19.91 5.40 10.94
N ASN A 207 -19.51 4.83 9.81
CA ASN A 207 -18.65 3.66 9.77
C ASN A 207 -17.52 3.81 8.72
N LYS A 208 -16.66 2.78 8.64
CA LYS A 208 -15.53 2.76 7.69
C LYS A 208 -15.97 2.65 6.22
N GLU A 209 -17.21 2.27 5.95
CA GLU A 209 -17.73 2.10 4.60
C GLU A 209 -17.89 3.48 3.92
N LYS A 210 -17.41 3.61 2.67
CA LYS A 210 -17.29 4.91 1.97
C LYS A 210 -18.42 5.17 0.97
N SER A 211 -19.29 4.20 0.65
CA SER A 211 -20.35 4.37 -0.38
C SER A 211 -21.22 5.59 -0.13
N CYS A 212 -21.69 5.77 1.10
CA CYS A 212 -22.58 6.90 1.42
C CYS A 212 -21.91 8.25 1.17
N ARG A 213 -20.60 8.38 1.49
CA ARG A 213 -19.82 9.59 1.23
C ARG A 213 -19.61 9.81 -0.27
N ARG A 214 -19.35 8.74 -1.05
CA ARG A 214 -19.30 8.79 -2.52
C ARG A 214 -20.66 9.18 -3.11
N GLN A 215 -21.76 8.60 -2.62
CA GLN A 215 -23.13 8.97 -3.02
C GLN A 215 -23.42 10.44 -2.75
N TRP A 216 -22.97 10.96 -1.60
CA TRP A 216 -23.14 12.38 -1.27
C TRP A 216 -22.44 13.28 -2.30
N VAL A 217 -21.20 13.00 -2.66
CA VAL A 217 -20.50 13.69 -3.75
C VAL A 217 -21.28 13.56 -5.06
N GLY A 218 -21.78 12.37 -5.35
CA GLY A 218 -22.53 12.06 -6.55
C GLY A 218 -23.83 12.82 -6.73
N ARG A 219 -24.43 13.35 -5.66
CA ARG A 219 -25.66 14.16 -5.74
C ARG A 219 -25.46 15.49 -6.48
N THR A 220 -24.25 16.04 -6.38
CA THR A 220 -23.94 17.38 -6.90
C THR A 220 -22.81 17.38 -7.95
N HIS A 221 -22.09 16.26 -8.07
CA HIS A 221 -20.94 16.17 -8.96
C HIS A 221 -20.97 14.89 -9.83
N ARG A 222 -20.47 15.04 -11.04
CA ARG A 222 -20.10 13.95 -11.92
C ARG A 222 -18.67 13.52 -11.57
N VAL A 223 -18.51 12.33 -11.04
CA VAL A 223 -17.20 11.83 -10.61
C VAL A 223 -16.44 11.32 -11.84
N LEU A 224 -15.32 11.95 -12.14
CA LEU A 224 -14.48 11.58 -13.28
C LEU A 224 -13.57 10.40 -12.97
N MET A 225 -13.01 10.38 -11.76
CA MET A 225 -12.04 9.38 -11.33
C MET A 225 -12.16 9.14 -9.83
N GLN A 226 -11.76 7.94 -9.41
CA GLN A 226 -11.56 7.59 -8.01
C GLN A 226 -10.14 7.06 -7.81
N PHE A 227 -9.53 7.43 -6.68
CA PHE A 227 -8.19 6.98 -6.27
C PHE A 227 -8.26 6.42 -4.85
N GLY A 228 -7.55 5.34 -4.63
CA GLY A 228 -7.42 4.72 -3.31
C GLY A 228 -6.43 3.58 -3.31
N ASP A 229 -6.03 3.16 -2.12
CA ASP A 229 -5.15 2.02 -1.88
C ASP A 229 -5.92 0.75 -1.48
N GLN A 230 -7.24 0.90 -1.23
CA GLN A 230 -8.13 -0.19 -0.82
C GLN A 230 -9.30 -0.37 -1.78
N VAL A 231 -9.78 -1.62 -1.97
CA VAL A 231 -10.98 -1.91 -2.75
C VAL A 231 -12.20 -1.14 -2.24
N GLY A 232 -12.28 -0.91 -0.91
CA GLY A 232 -13.36 -0.14 -0.28
C GLY A 232 -13.42 1.34 -0.69
N ASP A 233 -12.36 1.88 -1.31
CA ASP A 233 -12.35 3.25 -1.84
C ASP A 233 -13.20 3.38 -3.09
N PHE A 234 -13.31 2.32 -3.85
CA PHE A 234 -14.00 2.27 -5.14
C PHE A 234 -15.41 1.72 -5.05
N VAL A 235 -15.62 0.65 -4.29
CA VAL A 235 -16.86 -0.11 -4.23
C VAL A 235 -17.13 -0.60 -2.82
N ARG A 236 -18.41 -0.82 -2.48
CA ARG A 236 -18.78 -1.42 -1.20
C ARG A 236 -18.38 -2.88 -1.15
N ILE A 237 -17.63 -3.26 -0.10
CA ILE A 237 -17.30 -4.66 0.19
C ILE A 237 -18.39 -5.21 1.11
N ALA A 238 -19.26 -6.06 0.58
CA ALA A 238 -20.32 -6.70 1.35
C ALA A 238 -19.77 -7.83 2.22
N GLU A 239 -18.79 -8.57 1.70
CA GLU A 239 -18.12 -9.69 2.35
C GLU A 239 -16.60 -9.50 2.22
N ASN A 240 -15.93 -9.21 3.34
CA ASN A 240 -14.49 -8.98 3.33
C ASN A 240 -13.72 -10.30 3.42
N THR A 241 -13.76 -11.07 2.34
CA THR A 241 -12.91 -12.24 2.08
C THR A 241 -12.16 -12.02 0.77
N PRO A 242 -11.05 -12.73 0.48
CA PRO A 242 -10.36 -12.62 -0.81
C PRO A 242 -11.31 -12.81 -2.00
N ASP A 243 -12.22 -13.75 -1.94
CA ASP A 243 -13.22 -14.01 -3.00
C ASP A 243 -14.30 -12.95 -3.05
N GLY A 244 -14.82 -12.52 -1.90
CA GLY A 244 -15.80 -11.44 -1.82
C GLY A 244 -15.28 -10.14 -2.43
N ARG A 245 -14.01 -9.80 -2.18
CA ARG A 245 -13.32 -8.65 -2.77
C ARG A 245 -13.18 -8.79 -4.29
N ARG A 246 -12.78 -9.97 -4.79
CA ARG A 246 -12.74 -10.25 -6.24
C ARG A 246 -14.12 -10.13 -6.88
N LYS A 247 -15.13 -10.69 -6.23
CA LYS A 247 -16.54 -10.69 -6.72
C LYS A 247 -17.09 -9.27 -6.89
N VAL A 248 -16.88 -8.37 -5.92
CA VAL A 248 -17.39 -6.99 -6.04
C VAL A 248 -16.64 -6.15 -7.06
N MET A 249 -15.35 -6.45 -7.30
CA MET A 249 -14.55 -5.78 -8.32
C MET A 249 -14.79 -6.28 -9.76
N ALA A 250 -15.20 -7.54 -9.93
CA ALA A 250 -15.32 -8.17 -11.24
C ALA A 250 -16.13 -7.36 -12.28
N PRO A 251 -17.26 -6.71 -11.94
CA PRO A 251 -18.00 -5.89 -12.90
C PRO A 251 -17.30 -4.62 -13.34
N TYR A 252 -16.22 -4.22 -12.65
CA TYR A 252 -15.55 -2.93 -12.80
C TYR A 252 -14.08 -3.08 -13.21
N MET A 253 -13.61 -4.28 -13.55
CA MET A 253 -12.20 -4.50 -13.87
C MET A 253 -11.74 -3.64 -15.07
N ASP A 254 -12.60 -3.39 -16.05
CA ASP A 254 -12.32 -2.51 -17.19
C ASP A 254 -12.23 -1.02 -16.80
N TRP A 255 -12.63 -0.67 -15.57
CA TRP A 255 -12.51 0.69 -15.05
C TRP A 255 -11.15 0.96 -14.40
N VAL A 256 -10.42 -0.10 -14.07
CA VAL A 256 -9.08 0.03 -13.49
C VAL A 256 -8.11 0.59 -14.54
N GLY A 257 -7.47 1.71 -14.22
CA GLY A 257 -6.62 2.47 -15.14
C GLY A 257 -7.38 3.41 -16.08
N GLU A 258 -8.72 3.38 -16.08
CA GLU A 258 -9.59 4.28 -16.86
C GLU A 258 -10.31 5.29 -15.96
N ARG A 259 -11.00 4.80 -14.96
CA ARG A 259 -11.85 5.57 -14.02
C ARG A 259 -11.40 5.38 -12.58
N TRP A 260 -10.83 4.23 -12.26
CA TRP A 260 -10.34 3.85 -10.94
C TRP A 260 -8.84 3.61 -10.97
N PHE A 261 -8.13 4.26 -10.07
CA PHE A 261 -6.68 4.29 -10.02
C PHE A 261 -6.24 3.77 -8.65
N ALA A 262 -5.92 2.46 -8.59
CA ALA A 262 -5.49 1.80 -7.38
C ALA A 262 -4.00 2.04 -7.12
N LEU A 263 -3.65 2.31 -5.87
CA LEU A 263 -2.29 2.56 -5.40
C LEU A 263 -1.84 1.44 -4.46
N PRO A 264 -0.55 1.11 -4.41
CA PRO A 264 -0.08 0.02 -3.57
C PRO A 264 0.00 0.42 -2.10
N ASN A 265 -0.58 -0.40 -1.23
CA ASN A 265 -0.34 -0.32 0.21
C ASN A 265 -0.09 -1.74 0.78
N PRO A 266 1.18 -2.12 0.99
CA PRO A 266 1.53 -3.38 1.63
C PRO A 266 1.57 -3.28 3.16
N LEU A 267 1.37 -2.09 3.75
CA LEU A 267 1.56 -1.84 5.18
C LEU A 267 0.37 -2.34 6.00
N TYR A 268 -0.83 -2.00 5.57
CA TYR A 268 -2.08 -2.33 6.26
C TYR A 268 -3.27 -2.24 5.30
N GLY A 269 -4.39 -2.77 5.74
CA GLY A 269 -5.63 -2.57 5.01
C GLY A 269 -6.66 -3.67 5.19
N SER A 270 -7.82 -3.47 4.59
CA SER A 270 -8.89 -4.45 4.63
C SER A 270 -8.54 -5.75 3.87
N TRP A 271 -7.51 -5.73 3.04
CA TRP A 271 -6.98 -6.93 2.37
C TRP A 271 -6.39 -7.92 3.37
N GLU A 272 -5.72 -7.42 4.40
CA GLU A 272 -5.14 -8.23 5.47
C GLU A 272 -6.25 -8.84 6.34
N ALA A 273 -7.20 -8.02 6.80
CA ALA A 273 -8.36 -8.50 7.57
C ALA A 273 -9.24 -9.50 6.80
N ALA A 274 -9.19 -9.49 5.47
CA ALA A 274 -9.87 -10.48 4.64
C ALA A 274 -9.36 -11.92 4.83
N LEU A 275 -8.14 -12.08 5.35
CA LEU A 275 -7.53 -13.40 5.60
C LEU A 275 -8.00 -14.03 6.91
N TYR A 276 -8.33 -13.24 7.92
CA TYR A 276 -8.65 -13.75 9.25
C TYR A 276 -9.99 -13.26 9.81
N GLY A 277 -10.71 -12.42 9.10
CA GLY A 277 -12.07 -11.97 9.45
C GLY A 277 -12.07 -10.83 10.46
N LYS A 278 -12.51 -11.08 11.70
CA LYS A 278 -12.72 -10.03 12.70
C LYS A 278 -11.40 -9.47 13.28
N ASP A 279 -11.45 -8.21 13.73
CA ASP A 279 -10.34 -7.47 14.32
C ASP A 279 -9.92 -7.97 15.73
N ASP A 280 -10.60 -8.99 16.31
CA ASP A 280 -10.34 -9.55 17.63
C ASP A 280 -9.25 -10.63 17.67
N LYS A 281 -8.54 -10.88 16.58
CA LYS A 281 -7.49 -11.87 16.48
C LYS A 281 -6.20 -11.40 17.14
N THR A 282 -5.58 -12.31 17.91
CA THR A 282 -4.25 -12.07 18.46
C THR A 282 -3.20 -11.97 17.33
N PRO A 283 -2.03 -11.34 17.58
CA PRO A 283 -0.94 -11.31 16.59
C PRO A 283 -0.56 -12.70 16.08
N ALA A 284 -0.47 -13.70 16.95
CA ALA A 284 -0.17 -15.09 16.56
C ALA A 284 -1.24 -15.69 15.64
N GLN A 285 -2.52 -15.43 15.93
CA GLN A 285 -3.62 -15.90 15.07
C GLN A 285 -3.63 -15.21 13.70
N ARG A 286 -3.33 -13.91 13.66
CA ARG A 286 -3.17 -13.18 12.39
C ARG A 286 -2.02 -13.76 11.56
N ARG A 287 -0.87 -14.02 12.20
CA ARG A 287 0.28 -14.64 11.55
C ARG A 287 -0.06 -16.00 10.96
N THR A 288 -0.66 -16.89 11.74
CA THR A 288 -1.09 -18.22 11.26
C THR A 288 -2.01 -18.12 10.04
N ALA A 289 -2.95 -17.16 10.03
CA ALA A 289 -3.84 -16.95 8.90
C ALA A 289 -3.12 -16.42 7.66
N LYS A 290 -2.13 -15.54 7.84
CA LYS A 290 -1.28 -15.05 6.74
C LYS A 290 -0.46 -16.18 6.13
N GLU A 291 0.18 -17.01 6.97
CA GLU A 291 0.96 -18.16 6.52
C GLU A 291 0.09 -19.18 5.76
N ALA A 292 -1.13 -19.45 6.25
CA ALA A 292 -2.08 -20.34 5.60
C ALA A 292 -2.62 -19.82 4.24
N ALA A 293 -2.52 -18.52 3.99
CA ALA A 293 -2.94 -17.89 2.75
C ALA A 293 -1.87 -17.94 1.64
N LEU A 294 -0.65 -18.35 1.98
CA LEU A 294 0.44 -18.48 1.01
C LEU A 294 0.26 -19.76 0.19
N ASP A 295 0.53 -19.67 -1.10
CA ASP A 295 0.53 -20.78 -2.05
C ASP A 295 1.99 -21.11 -2.40
N ASP A 296 2.43 -22.33 -2.09
CA ASP A 296 3.77 -22.82 -2.41
C ASP A 296 3.84 -23.62 -3.73
N ALA A 297 2.75 -23.63 -4.49
CA ALA A 297 2.62 -24.30 -5.79
C ALA A 297 2.92 -25.83 -5.77
N LYS A 298 2.73 -26.51 -4.61
CA LYS A 298 2.88 -27.96 -4.46
C LYS A 298 1.59 -28.73 -4.70
#